data_7facfcb8a68f158ac08226cfb1b8cf7c
#
_entry.id   7facfcb8a68f158ac08226cfb1b8cf7c
#
_cell.length_a   1.000
_cell.length_b   1.000
_cell.length_c   1.000
_cell.angle_alpha   90.00
_cell.angle_beta   90.00
_cell.angle_gamma   90.00
#
_symmetry.space_group_name_H-M   'P 1'
#
loop_
_entity.id
_entity.type
_entity.pdbx_description
1 polymer ?
#
loop_
_entity_poly.entity_id
_entity_poly.type
_entity_poly.pdbx_seq_one_letter_code
_entity_poly.pdbx_strand_id
1 'polypeptide(L)'
;MRNCIILGSGRSGTSMVAGCLAKAGYFMGDRLYPPRESNPKGFFEDPEINGINEELLAQVTPRRPPLLGRWSFKDRPTYGQRWLARVELGVEMPVPFRIQQRIQHVTKREPFCFKDPRFSYTLPAWRPFLRNTVFICVFRDPASTVASILKECATARYLRNFRIT
;
A
#
# COMPACT_ATOMS: atom_id res chain seq x y z
N MET A 1 -5.61 -23.89 -0.39
CA MET A 1 -5.73 -22.64 0.41
C MET A 1 -6.38 -21.56 -0.45
N ARG A 2 -7.06 -20.58 0.15
CA ARG A 2 -7.65 -19.44 -0.59
C ARG A 2 -6.62 -18.33 -0.70
N ASN A 3 -6.66 -17.53 -1.77
CA ASN A 3 -5.86 -16.31 -1.88
C ASN A 3 -6.27 -15.27 -0.81
N CYS A 4 -5.42 -14.32 -0.52
CA CYS A 4 -5.67 -13.33 0.51
C CYS A 4 -5.20 -11.92 0.08
N ILE A 5 -5.98 -10.92 0.43
CA ILE A 5 -5.57 -9.50 0.43
C ILE A 5 -5.71 -8.96 1.85
N ILE A 6 -4.64 -8.38 2.37
CA ILE A 6 -4.64 -7.71 3.67
C ILE A 6 -4.91 -6.23 3.47
N LEU A 7 -6.00 -5.76 4.05
CA LEU A 7 -6.45 -4.37 4.07
C LEU A 7 -6.11 -3.74 5.43
N GLY A 8 -5.87 -2.48 5.44
CA GLY A 8 -5.66 -1.70 6.66
C GLY A 8 -4.68 -0.56 6.46
N SER A 9 -4.75 0.41 7.33
CA SER A 9 -3.83 1.55 7.36
C SER A 9 -2.39 1.07 7.59
N GLY A 10 -1.43 1.79 7.06
CA GLY A 10 -0.06 1.66 7.51
C GLY A 10 0.01 1.81 9.03
N ARG A 11 0.91 1.07 9.69
CA ARG A 11 1.13 1.08 11.16
C ARG A 11 0.00 0.45 12.00
N SER A 12 -0.99 -0.20 11.38
CA SER A 12 -2.07 -0.90 12.09
C SER A 12 -1.77 -2.36 12.46
N GLY A 13 -0.58 -2.88 12.15
CA GLY A 13 -0.20 -4.27 12.41
C GLY A 13 -0.33 -5.21 11.20
N THR A 14 -0.65 -4.70 10.02
CA THR A 14 -0.79 -5.48 8.78
C THR A 14 0.45 -6.32 8.45
N SER A 15 1.67 -5.81 8.75
CA SER A 15 2.92 -6.57 8.52
C SER A 15 3.05 -7.79 9.43
N MET A 16 2.51 -7.74 10.64
CA MET A 16 2.49 -8.89 11.56
C MET A 16 1.62 -10.01 11.00
N VAL A 17 0.41 -9.67 10.57
CA VAL A 17 -0.52 -10.63 9.94
C VAL A 17 0.08 -11.21 8.67
N ALA A 18 0.67 -10.36 7.81
CA ALA A 18 1.35 -10.78 6.60
C ALA A 18 2.50 -11.75 6.89
N GLY A 19 3.30 -11.49 7.93
CA GLY A 19 4.38 -12.37 8.35
C GLY A 19 3.91 -13.75 8.84
N CYS A 20 2.77 -13.82 9.52
CA CYS A 20 2.15 -15.10 9.90
C CYS A 20 1.73 -15.90 8.66
N LEU A 21 1.11 -15.25 7.68
CA LEU A 21 0.67 -15.91 6.44
C LEU A 21 1.85 -16.31 5.55
N ALA A 22 2.91 -15.50 5.50
CA ALA A 22 4.15 -15.88 4.81
C ALA A 22 4.75 -17.16 5.40
N LYS A 23 4.80 -17.28 6.74
CA LYS A 23 5.24 -18.51 7.43
C LYS A 23 4.31 -19.70 7.18
N ALA A 24 3.03 -19.46 6.92
CA ALA A 24 2.06 -20.48 6.55
C ALA A 24 2.15 -20.91 5.07
N GLY A 25 3.12 -20.39 4.31
CA GLY A 25 3.39 -20.80 2.94
C GLY A 25 2.70 -19.99 1.85
N TYR A 26 2.12 -18.83 2.19
CA TYR A 26 1.58 -17.92 1.18
C TYR A 26 2.67 -17.22 0.38
N PHE A 27 2.46 -17.10 -0.91
CA PHE A 27 3.30 -16.27 -1.79
C PHE A 27 3.01 -14.79 -1.55
N MET A 28 4.03 -14.03 -1.15
CA MET A 28 3.89 -12.61 -0.78
C MET A 28 4.34 -11.65 -1.91
N GLY A 29 4.89 -12.18 -3.00
CA GLY A 29 5.51 -11.46 -4.10
C GLY A 29 6.89 -12.01 -4.43
N ASP A 30 7.46 -11.62 -5.56
CA ASP A 30 8.76 -12.13 -6.03
C ASP A 30 9.94 -11.46 -5.32
N ARG A 31 9.79 -10.18 -4.95
CA ARG A 31 10.80 -9.40 -4.24
C ARG A 31 10.15 -8.62 -3.11
N LEU A 32 10.56 -8.87 -1.89
CA LEU A 32 10.02 -8.15 -0.75
C LEU A 32 10.94 -6.99 -0.36
N TYR A 33 10.34 -5.88 0.08
CA TYR A 33 11.14 -4.82 0.70
C TYR A 33 11.91 -5.35 1.91
N PRO A 34 13.20 -5.00 2.02
CA PRO A 34 14.01 -5.43 3.14
C PRO A 34 13.49 -4.83 4.46
N PRO A 35 13.75 -5.50 5.59
CA PRO A 35 13.50 -4.93 6.91
C PRO A 35 14.17 -3.57 7.08
N ARG A 36 13.55 -2.69 7.87
CA ARG A 36 14.10 -1.38 8.25
C ARG A 36 13.93 -1.18 9.75
N GLU A 37 14.60 -0.19 10.29
CA GLU A 37 14.49 0.15 11.72
C GLU A 37 13.03 0.33 12.17
N SER A 38 12.20 0.99 11.36
CA SER A 38 10.77 1.17 11.62
C SER A 38 9.94 -0.11 11.54
N ASN A 39 10.46 -1.18 10.90
CA ASN A 39 9.84 -2.48 10.82
C ASN A 39 10.91 -3.60 10.69
N PRO A 40 11.60 -3.96 11.79
CA PRO A 40 12.72 -4.88 11.76
C PRO A 40 12.36 -6.32 11.39
N LYS A 41 11.09 -6.70 11.48
CA LYS A 41 10.58 -8.02 11.06
C LYS A 41 10.19 -8.09 9.58
N GLY A 42 10.30 -6.98 8.83
CA GLY A 42 9.97 -6.88 7.41
C GLY A 42 8.59 -6.31 7.15
N PHE A 43 8.41 -5.80 5.94
CA PHE A 43 7.15 -5.19 5.49
C PHE A 43 6.21 -6.23 4.87
N PHE A 44 6.77 -7.29 4.28
CA PHE A 44 6.02 -8.28 3.49
C PHE A 44 5.22 -7.62 2.36
N GLU A 45 5.84 -6.64 1.70
CA GLU A 45 5.31 -5.91 0.55
C GLU A 45 6.24 -6.10 -0.64
N ASP A 46 5.65 -6.33 -1.81
CA ASP A 46 6.38 -6.43 -3.06
C ASP A 46 6.39 -5.08 -3.79
N PRO A 47 7.56 -4.58 -4.27
CA PRO A 47 7.65 -3.34 -5.03
C PRO A 47 6.75 -3.26 -6.26
N GLU A 48 6.49 -4.37 -6.93
CA GLU A 48 5.63 -4.41 -8.12
C GLU A 48 4.17 -4.14 -7.74
N ILE A 49 3.69 -4.76 -6.66
CA ILE A 49 2.34 -4.54 -6.14
C ILE A 49 2.18 -3.09 -5.67
N ASN A 50 3.18 -2.58 -4.94
CA ASN A 50 3.18 -1.19 -4.50
C ASN A 50 3.21 -0.22 -5.69
N GLY A 51 3.97 -0.53 -6.75
CA GLY A 51 4.04 0.26 -7.97
C GLY A 51 2.69 0.33 -8.70
N ILE A 52 1.98 -0.79 -8.82
CA ILE A 52 0.62 -0.84 -9.38
C ILE A 52 -0.31 0.09 -8.58
N ASN A 53 -0.31 -0.02 -7.25
CA ASN A 53 -1.15 0.80 -6.40
C ASN A 53 -0.78 2.29 -6.43
N GLU A 54 0.52 2.62 -6.51
CA GLU A 54 0.98 4.00 -6.70
C GLU A 54 0.51 4.59 -8.03
N GLU A 55 0.57 3.82 -9.13
CA GLU A 55 0.11 4.27 -10.44
C GLU A 55 -1.42 4.48 -10.47
N LEU A 56 -2.19 3.60 -9.84
CA LEU A 56 -3.63 3.76 -9.69
C LEU A 56 -3.98 5.04 -8.91
N LEU A 57 -3.38 5.22 -7.74
CA LEU A 57 -3.62 6.41 -6.91
C LEU A 57 -3.12 7.70 -7.53
N ALA A 58 -2.09 7.65 -8.38
CA ALA A 58 -1.58 8.82 -9.09
C ALA A 58 -2.60 9.47 -10.02
N GLN A 59 -3.65 8.74 -10.42
CA GLN A 59 -4.71 9.24 -11.29
C GLN A 59 -5.69 10.14 -10.54
N VAL A 60 -5.88 9.89 -9.25
CA VAL A 60 -6.90 10.55 -8.41
C VAL A 60 -6.34 11.42 -7.30
N THR A 61 -5.03 11.33 -7.03
CA THR A 61 -4.37 12.19 -6.05
C THR A 61 -3.83 13.46 -6.70
N PRO A 62 -3.97 14.63 -6.06
CA PRO A 62 -3.41 15.87 -6.57
C PRO A 62 -1.90 15.77 -6.80
N ARG A 63 -1.43 16.23 -7.96
CA ARG A 63 0.01 16.24 -8.28
C ARG A 63 0.72 17.35 -7.48
N ARG A 64 1.90 17.05 -6.99
CA ARG A 64 2.81 18.05 -6.42
C ARG A 64 3.60 18.69 -7.55
N PRO A 65 3.56 20.04 -7.72
CA PRO A 65 4.35 20.72 -8.74
C PRO A 65 5.86 20.47 -8.55
N PRO A 66 6.64 20.20 -9.61
CA PRO A 66 8.05 19.81 -9.47
C PRO A 66 8.93 20.88 -8.82
N LEU A 67 8.75 22.16 -9.21
CA LEU A 67 9.58 23.27 -8.71
C LEU A 67 9.06 23.83 -7.38
N LEU A 68 7.77 24.13 -7.29
CA LEU A 68 7.15 24.73 -6.11
C LEU A 68 6.81 23.73 -5.02
N GLY A 69 6.68 22.46 -5.35
CA GLY A 69 6.26 21.40 -4.42
C GLY A 69 7.22 21.12 -3.27
N ARG A 70 8.49 21.59 -3.36
CA ARG A 70 9.45 21.48 -2.24
C ARG A 70 9.15 22.48 -1.10
N TRP A 71 8.55 23.61 -1.42
CA TRP A 71 8.27 24.73 -0.51
C TRP A 71 6.77 24.78 -0.14
N SER A 72 5.90 24.62 -1.14
CA SER A 72 4.45 24.62 -1.03
C SER A 72 3.90 23.24 -1.39
N PHE A 73 2.63 22.96 -1.13
CA PHE A 73 1.96 21.71 -1.48
C PHE A 73 2.59 20.45 -0.85
N LYS A 74 3.16 20.57 0.35
CA LYS A 74 3.77 19.44 1.07
C LYS A 74 2.75 18.40 1.54
N ASP A 75 1.48 18.75 1.56
CA ASP A 75 0.30 17.91 1.80
C ASP A 75 -0.03 16.96 0.63
N ARG A 76 0.51 17.24 -0.57
CA ARG A 76 0.30 16.41 -1.75
C ARG A 76 1.34 15.31 -1.84
N PRO A 77 0.95 14.03 -1.77
CA PRO A 77 1.89 12.92 -1.77
C PRO A 77 2.57 12.75 -3.15
N THR A 78 3.85 12.41 -3.12
CA THR A 78 4.62 11.97 -4.29
C THR A 78 4.68 10.45 -4.35
N TYR A 79 5.42 9.90 -5.33
CA TYR A 79 5.64 8.47 -5.43
C TYR A 79 6.22 7.90 -4.11
N GLY A 80 5.69 6.78 -3.66
CA GLY A 80 6.03 6.15 -2.40
C GLY A 80 5.36 6.76 -1.15
N GLN A 81 4.71 7.93 -1.29
CA GLN A 81 4.01 8.61 -0.18
C GLN A 81 2.48 8.41 -0.22
N ARG A 82 1.93 7.88 -1.32
CA ARG A 82 0.47 7.78 -1.53
C ARG A 82 -0.25 6.82 -0.59
N TRP A 83 0.46 6.02 0.19
CA TRP A 83 -0.14 5.28 1.29
C TRP A 83 -0.72 6.18 2.40
N LEU A 84 -0.32 7.48 2.40
CA LEU A 84 -0.85 8.54 3.26
C LEU A 84 -1.85 9.46 2.51
N ALA A 85 -2.19 9.13 1.26
CA ALA A 85 -3.13 9.94 0.48
C ALA A 85 -4.51 9.93 1.12
N ARG A 86 -5.20 11.08 0.98
CA ARG A 86 -6.62 11.19 1.23
C ARG A 86 -7.34 11.06 -0.10
N VAL A 87 -8.17 10.04 -0.23
CA VAL A 87 -8.98 9.78 -1.42
C VAL A 87 -10.42 9.64 -0.95
N GLU A 88 -11.34 10.28 -1.66
CA GLU A 88 -12.77 10.16 -1.37
C GLU A 88 -13.23 8.72 -1.60
N LEU A 89 -14.19 8.28 -0.79
CA LEU A 89 -14.77 6.95 -0.95
C LEU A 89 -15.56 6.89 -2.26
N GLY A 90 -15.41 5.79 -2.98
CA GLY A 90 -16.13 5.57 -4.25
C GLY A 90 -15.51 6.24 -5.48
N VAL A 91 -14.35 6.88 -5.36
CA VAL A 91 -13.63 7.40 -6.53
C VAL A 91 -13.25 6.26 -7.47
N GLU A 92 -13.71 6.35 -8.71
CA GLU A 92 -13.37 5.41 -9.77
C GLU A 92 -11.93 5.61 -10.23
N MET A 93 -11.19 4.52 -10.32
CA MET A 93 -9.82 4.49 -10.84
C MET A 93 -9.81 3.66 -12.12
N PRO A 94 -9.72 4.29 -13.30
CA PRO A 94 -9.53 3.54 -14.54
C PRO A 94 -8.33 2.60 -14.45
N VAL A 95 -8.48 1.37 -14.93
CA VAL A 95 -7.40 0.38 -14.93
C VAL A 95 -6.88 0.22 -16.36
N PRO A 96 -5.81 0.93 -16.76
CA PRO A 96 -5.22 0.80 -18.08
C PRO A 96 -4.81 -0.64 -18.37
N PHE A 97 -4.85 -1.04 -19.63
CA PHE A 97 -4.52 -2.41 -20.06
C PHE A 97 -3.18 -2.91 -19.53
N ARG A 98 -2.16 -2.03 -19.54
CA ARG A 98 -0.84 -2.35 -18.95
C ARG A 98 -0.94 -2.72 -17.46
N ILE A 99 -1.75 -2.01 -16.68
CA ILE A 99 -1.95 -2.31 -15.26
C ILE A 99 -2.71 -3.62 -15.10
N GLN A 100 -3.73 -3.87 -15.92
CA GLN A 100 -4.47 -5.13 -15.90
C GLN A 100 -3.53 -6.32 -16.11
N GLN A 101 -2.63 -6.25 -17.12
CA GLN A 101 -1.66 -7.30 -17.39
C GLN A 101 -0.72 -7.54 -16.19
N ARG A 102 -0.27 -6.47 -15.53
CA ARG A 102 0.58 -6.58 -14.33
C ARG A 102 -0.15 -7.24 -13.17
N ILE A 103 -1.40 -6.84 -12.91
CA ILE A 103 -2.24 -7.47 -11.88
C ILE A 103 -2.42 -8.96 -12.19
N GLN A 104 -2.78 -9.31 -13.42
CA GLN A 104 -2.93 -10.71 -13.86
C GLN A 104 -1.61 -11.49 -13.70
N HIS A 105 -0.47 -10.86 -13.94
CA HIS A 105 0.82 -11.51 -13.79
C HIS A 105 1.12 -11.86 -12.33
N VAL A 106 0.99 -10.90 -11.41
CA VAL A 106 1.31 -11.13 -9.99
C VAL A 106 0.33 -12.07 -9.30
N THR A 107 -0.92 -12.17 -9.80
CA THR A 107 -1.95 -13.07 -9.25
C THR A 107 -1.89 -14.50 -9.79
N LYS A 108 -0.96 -14.83 -10.69
CA LYS A 108 -0.84 -16.20 -11.26
C LYS A 108 -0.36 -17.23 -10.26
N ARG A 109 0.49 -16.85 -9.32
CA ARG A 109 1.08 -17.78 -8.35
C ARG A 109 0.21 -17.84 -7.09
N GLU A 110 -0.45 -18.97 -6.92
CA GLU A 110 -1.37 -19.22 -5.81
C GLU A 110 -0.80 -20.27 -4.82
N PRO A 111 -1.17 -20.25 -3.55
CA PRO A 111 -1.96 -19.20 -2.89
C PRO A 111 -1.11 -17.95 -2.63
N PHE A 112 -1.60 -16.81 -3.03
CA PHE A 112 -0.94 -15.54 -2.71
C PHE A 112 -1.58 -14.85 -1.50
N CYS A 113 -0.77 -14.01 -0.83
CA CYS A 113 -1.25 -13.06 0.15
C CYS A 113 -0.55 -11.72 -0.06
N PHE A 114 -1.25 -10.74 -0.57
CA PHE A 114 -0.68 -9.42 -0.81
C PHE A 114 -1.11 -8.41 0.25
N LYS A 115 -0.16 -7.58 0.65
CA LYS A 115 -0.35 -6.54 1.64
C LYS A 115 0.22 -5.21 1.15
N ASP A 116 -0.63 -4.20 1.11
CA ASP A 116 -0.25 -2.82 0.86
C ASP A 116 -1.31 -1.91 1.51
N PRO A 117 -0.94 -0.88 2.29
CA PRO A 117 -1.92 0.04 2.86
C PRO A 117 -2.82 0.72 1.81
N ARG A 118 -2.33 0.88 0.59
CA ARG A 118 -3.07 1.48 -0.55
C ARG A 118 -4.25 0.65 -1.02
N PHE A 119 -4.28 -0.65 -0.73
CA PHE A 119 -5.43 -1.50 -1.04
C PHE A 119 -6.74 -0.99 -0.42
N SER A 120 -6.67 -0.22 0.66
CA SER A 120 -7.85 0.43 1.23
C SER A 120 -8.60 1.31 0.22
N TYR A 121 -7.93 1.79 -0.81
CA TYR A 121 -8.51 2.61 -1.89
C TYR A 121 -8.52 1.89 -3.24
N THR A 122 -7.47 1.12 -3.55
CA THR A 122 -7.27 0.52 -4.86
C THR A 122 -7.95 -0.83 -5.05
N LEU A 123 -8.51 -1.42 -4.00
CA LEU A 123 -9.16 -2.74 -4.05
C LEU A 123 -10.20 -2.86 -5.17
N PRO A 124 -11.07 -1.86 -5.45
CA PRO A 124 -12.02 -1.96 -6.56
C PRO A 124 -11.36 -2.23 -7.91
N ALA A 125 -10.19 -1.63 -8.17
CA ALA A 125 -9.43 -1.85 -9.40
C ALA A 125 -8.83 -3.26 -9.50
N TRP A 126 -8.51 -3.89 -8.38
CA TRP A 126 -7.98 -5.26 -8.33
C TRP A 126 -9.06 -6.33 -8.38
N ARG A 127 -10.23 -6.03 -7.81
CA ARG A 127 -11.29 -7.01 -7.56
C ARG A 127 -11.68 -7.87 -8.78
N PRO A 128 -11.77 -7.36 -10.01
CA PRO A 128 -12.08 -8.17 -11.19
C PRO A 128 -11.06 -9.29 -11.48
N PHE A 129 -9.84 -9.17 -10.97
CA PHE A 129 -8.74 -10.11 -11.19
C PHE A 129 -8.51 -11.07 -10.02
N LEU A 130 -9.22 -10.89 -8.91
CA LEU A 130 -9.06 -11.68 -7.70
C LEU A 130 -10.05 -12.84 -7.69
N ARG A 131 -9.53 -14.06 -7.86
CA ARG A 131 -10.33 -15.29 -7.79
C ARG A 131 -10.09 -15.99 -6.46
N ASN A 132 -11.11 -16.61 -5.90
CA ASN A 132 -11.04 -17.40 -4.66
C ASN A 132 -10.24 -16.68 -3.55
N THR A 133 -10.53 -15.39 -3.35
CA THR A 133 -9.76 -14.51 -2.47
C THR A 133 -10.55 -14.09 -1.25
N VAL A 134 -9.94 -14.16 -0.08
CA VAL A 134 -10.45 -13.58 1.17
C VAL A 134 -9.80 -12.23 1.43
N PHE A 135 -10.54 -11.36 2.10
CA PHE A 135 -10.07 -10.04 2.51
C PHE A 135 -9.93 -10.02 4.03
N ILE A 136 -8.72 -9.73 4.52
CA ILE A 136 -8.44 -9.60 5.96
C ILE A 136 -8.29 -8.11 6.25
N CYS A 137 -9.24 -7.55 6.98
CA CYS A 137 -9.17 -6.16 7.43
C CYS A 137 -8.47 -6.10 8.79
N VAL A 138 -7.33 -5.43 8.84
CA VAL A 138 -6.54 -5.23 10.07
C VAL A 138 -6.67 -3.78 10.50
N PHE A 139 -7.17 -3.59 11.71
CA PHE A 139 -7.26 -2.26 12.32
C PHE A 139 -6.70 -2.27 13.74
N ARG A 140 -6.29 -1.13 14.19
CA ARG A 140 -5.74 -0.86 15.52
C ARG A 140 -6.41 0.40 16.04
N ASP A 141 -6.32 0.62 17.34
CA ASP A 141 -6.73 1.88 17.95
C ASP A 141 -6.24 3.08 17.14
N PRO A 142 -7.13 4.00 16.70
CA PRO A 142 -6.78 5.10 15.82
C PRO A 142 -5.70 6.03 16.40
N ALA A 143 -5.77 6.35 17.70
CA ALA A 143 -4.78 7.22 18.32
C ALA A 143 -3.38 6.63 18.30
N SER A 144 -3.26 5.33 18.60
CA SER A 144 -2.00 4.58 18.52
C SER A 144 -1.48 4.48 17.09
N THR A 145 -2.37 4.34 16.10
CA THR A 145 -2.01 4.28 14.68
C THR A 145 -1.49 5.63 14.21
N VAL A 146 -2.20 6.72 14.52
CA VAL A 146 -1.80 8.09 14.19
C VAL A 146 -0.45 8.44 14.81
N ALA A 147 -0.26 8.20 16.11
CA ALA A 147 1.02 8.44 16.78
C ALA A 147 2.18 7.70 16.09
N SER A 148 1.96 6.44 15.68
CA SER A 148 2.96 5.66 14.95
C SER A 148 3.25 6.19 13.54
N ILE A 149 2.23 6.71 12.84
CA ILE A 149 2.40 7.35 11.53
C ILE A 149 3.19 8.65 11.67
N LEU A 150 2.85 9.50 12.62
CA LEU A 150 3.56 10.77 12.88
C LEU A 150 5.04 10.52 13.21
N LYS A 151 5.34 9.50 14.02
CA LYS A 151 6.73 9.09 14.29
C LYS A 151 7.46 8.68 13.01
N GLU A 152 6.84 7.88 12.15
CA GLU A 152 7.43 7.51 10.85
C GLU A 152 7.67 8.73 9.96
N CYS A 153 6.72 9.67 9.89
CA CYS A 153 6.85 10.90 9.11
C CYS A 153 7.98 11.81 9.62
N ALA A 154 8.25 11.81 10.93
CA ALA A 154 9.33 12.58 11.52
C ALA A 154 10.72 11.98 11.23
N THR A 155 10.82 10.66 11.14
CA THR A 155 12.12 9.95 11.06
C THR A 155 12.48 9.49 9.65
N ALA A 156 11.49 9.08 8.83
CA ALA A 156 11.76 8.49 7.54
C ALA A 156 12.15 9.53 6.48
N ARG A 157 13.33 9.33 5.85
CA ARG A 157 13.87 10.27 4.84
C ARG A 157 12.92 10.51 3.65
N TYR A 158 12.20 9.47 3.21
CA TYR A 158 11.28 9.56 2.05
C TYR A 158 10.02 10.38 2.35
N LEU A 159 9.72 10.64 3.63
CA LEU A 159 8.61 11.47 4.09
C LEU A 159 9.03 12.89 4.50
N ARG A 160 10.33 13.22 4.50
CA ARG A 160 10.86 14.51 4.98
C ARG A 160 10.17 15.75 4.39
N ASN A 161 9.69 15.66 3.15
CA ASN A 161 9.02 16.77 2.45
C ASN A 161 7.50 16.57 2.36
N PHE A 162 6.93 15.68 3.17
CA PHE A 162 5.50 15.45 3.24
C PHE A 162 4.95 15.98 4.57
N ARG A 163 3.84 16.70 4.53
CA ARG A 163 3.14 17.20 5.71
C ARG A 163 1.76 16.57 5.77
N ILE A 164 1.46 15.91 6.88
CA ILE A 164 0.10 15.49 7.20
C ILE A 164 -0.64 16.70 7.72
N THR A 165 -1.74 17.06 7.08
CA THR A 165 -2.67 18.12 7.49
C THR A 165 -3.94 17.50 8.08
#